data_af06e1e7432f95c3ef9c3567eeb5c29b
#
_entry.id   af06e1e7432f95c3ef9c3567eeb5c29b
#
_cell.length_a   1.000
_cell.length_b   1.000
_cell.length_c   1.000
_cell.angle_alpha   90.00
_cell.angle_beta   90.00
_cell.angle_gamma   90.00
#
_symmetry.space_group_name_H-M   'P 1'
#
loop_
_entity.id
_entity.type
_entity.pdbx_description
1 polymer ?
#
loop_
_entity_poly.entity_id
_entity_poly.type
_entity_poly.pdbx_seq_one_letter_code
_entity_poly.pdbx_strand_id
1 'polypeptide(L)'
;MSNQLEKVKELIALREKARLGGGEKRIDSQHKKGKYTARERIAMLLDEGSFEEFDMFVQHRCTNFGIEKTKFLGDGVVTGYGTIDGRLVYVYAQDFTVFGGALSESLAMKICKVMDQAMKMGAPVIGLNDSGGARIQEGVNALAGYAEIFQRNILASGVVPQISGIFGPCAGGAVYSPALTDFNIMTRGTSYMFLTGPKVVKTVTGEDVTQEQLGGASVHTTKSGVAHFAVDTEEEGLQLIRKLISFLPQNNLEETPLIECKDPIDRLDDVLNDIIPDNPNQAYDMYEVIGTIIDNGEFLEVHADYAKNIIVGFARFNGQTVGIVANQPKVMAGCLDSNASRKAGRFVRFCDAFNIPLVTLVDVPGFLPGTGQEYNGVILHGAKLLYAYGEATVPKITVTLRKSYGGAYCVMSSKHLRGDMNYAWPTAEIAVMGPSGAVEVIFAKEVAASEDPAKATAEKEAEYKKAFANPYNAAQYGYIDDVIEPRNTRFRVIRALQQLQTKKLSNPAKKHDNLPL
;
A
#
# COMPACT_ATOMS: atom_id res chain seq x y z
N MET A 1 19.10 -12.94 53.81
CA MET A 1 18.76 -11.95 52.74
C MET A 1 17.48 -11.26 53.16
N SER A 2 17.25 -10.01 52.75
CA SER A 2 15.97 -9.36 53.04
C SER A 2 14.85 -10.03 52.21
N ASN A 3 13.64 -10.10 52.77
CA ASN A 3 12.45 -10.64 52.05
C ASN A 3 12.22 -9.94 50.69
N GLN A 4 12.59 -8.68 50.57
CA GLN A 4 12.52 -7.93 49.30
C GLN A 4 13.48 -8.48 48.24
N LEU A 5 14.70 -8.85 48.59
CA LEU A 5 15.69 -9.39 47.67
C LEU A 5 15.26 -10.78 47.12
N GLU A 6 14.60 -11.58 47.94
CA GLU A 6 14.04 -12.87 47.50
C GLU A 6 12.92 -12.66 46.49
N LYS A 7 12.00 -11.74 46.72
CA LYS A 7 10.93 -11.37 45.76
C LYS A 7 11.49 -10.83 44.43
N VAL A 8 12.58 -10.08 44.47
CA VAL A 8 13.25 -9.61 43.22
C VAL A 8 13.84 -10.78 42.44
N LYS A 9 14.46 -11.76 43.13
CA LYS A 9 14.96 -12.98 42.46
C LYS A 9 13.83 -13.80 41.82
N GLU A 10 12.71 -13.95 42.52
CA GLU A 10 11.51 -14.61 41.98
C GLU A 10 10.99 -13.90 40.74
N LEU A 11 10.92 -12.56 40.74
CA LEU A 11 10.51 -11.75 39.59
C LEU A 11 11.45 -11.99 38.41
N ILE A 12 12.76 -11.98 38.61
CA ILE A 12 13.75 -12.22 37.56
C ILE A 12 13.54 -13.61 36.94
N ALA A 13 13.40 -14.65 37.77
CA ALA A 13 13.16 -16.01 37.29
C ALA A 13 11.83 -16.14 36.51
N LEU A 14 10.77 -15.47 36.94
CA LEU A 14 9.49 -15.45 36.20
C LEU A 14 9.62 -14.75 34.86
N ARG A 15 10.37 -13.65 34.81
CA ARG A 15 10.64 -12.94 33.53
C ARG A 15 11.45 -13.80 32.56
N GLU A 16 12.48 -14.49 33.04
CA GLU A 16 13.26 -15.44 32.21
C GLU A 16 12.37 -16.54 31.67
N LYS A 17 11.53 -17.15 32.55
CA LYS A 17 10.55 -18.14 32.12
C LYS A 17 9.57 -17.60 31.05
N ALA A 18 9.06 -16.37 31.20
CA ALA A 18 8.17 -15.75 30.23
C ALA A 18 8.86 -15.52 28.87
N ARG A 19 10.16 -15.16 28.90
CA ARG A 19 10.94 -14.96 27.66
C ARG A 19 11.15 -16.24 26.86
N LEU A 20 11.12 -17.41 27.50
CA LEU A 20 11.24 -18.69 26.81
C LEU A 20 9.96 -19.10 26.04
N GLY A 21 8.84 -18.41 26.23
CA GLY A 21 7.58 -18.73 25.53
C GLY A 21 7.19 -20.19 25.67
N GLY A 22 7.15 -20.92 24.56
CA GLY A 22 6.86 -22.36 24.53
C GLY A 22 8.00 -23.26 24.94
N GLY A 23 9.18 -22.73 25.27
CA GLY A 23 10.38 -23.41 25.71
C GLY A 23 11.39 -23.72 24.58
N GLU A 24 12.63 -23.99 24.98
CA GLU A 24 13.80 -24.12 24.08
C GLU A 24 13.57 -25.06 22.90
N LYS A 25 12.98 -26.25 23.11
CA LYS A 25 12.71 -27.21 22.04
C LYS A 25 11.82 -26.64 20.92
N ARG A 26 10.86 -25.77 21.26
CA ARG A 26 9.97 -25.14 20.28
C ARG A 26 10.64 -23.96 19.62
N ILE A 27 11.49 -23.24 20.32
CA ILE A 27 12.36 -22.19 19.76
C ILE A 27 13.29 -22.81 18.72
N ASP A 28 14.01 -23.88 19.06
CA ASP A 28 14.86 -24.63 18.12
C ASP A 28 14.09 -25.09 16.87
N SER A 29 12.84 -25.51 17.06
CA SER A 29 11.98 -25.94 15.93
C SER A 29 11.60 -24.76 15.01
N GLN A 30 11.46 -23.54 15.54
CA GLN A 30 11.26 -22.32 14.73
C GLN A 30 12.53 -22.02 13.92
N HIS A 31 13.69 -21.97 14.58
CA HIS A 31 14.98 -21.69 13.95
C HIS A 31 15.31 -22.71 12.83
N LYS A 32 15.05 -24.00 13.04
CA LYS A 32 15.22 -25.04 12.01
C LYS A 32 14.38 -24.84 10.77
N LYS A 33 13.29 -24.07 10.87
CA LYS A 33 12.43 -23.69 9.75
C LYS A 33 12.83 -22.36 9.11
N GLY A 34 13.94 -21.75 9.53
CA GLY A 34 14.38 -20.44 9.10
C GLY A 34 13.51 -19.28 9.61
N LYS A 35 12.87 -19.46 10.76
CA LYS A 35 11.97 -18.46 11.37
C LYS A 35 12.49 -17.99 12.72
N TYR A 36 12.26 -16.72 13.00
CA TYR A 36 12.56 -16.11 14.28
C TYR A 36 11.41 -16.26 15.29
N THR A 37 11.73 -16.12 16.58
CA THR A 37 10.72 -15.99 17.63
C THR A 37 10.10 -14.59 17.63
N ALA A 38 8.95 -14.43 18.31
CA ALA A 38 8.30 -13.13 18.46
C ALA A 38 9.24 -12.06 19.07
N ARG A 39 10.05 -12.45 20.05
CA ARG A 39 10.97 -11.53 20.72
C ARG A 39 12.16 -11.13 19.86
N GLU A 40 12.71 -12.05 19.10
CA GLU A 40 13.78 -11.77 18.13
C GLU A 40 13.29 -10.80 17.04
N ARG A 41 12.09 -11.01 16.53
CA ARG A 41 11.46 -10.09 15.56
C ARG A 41 11.30 -8.68 16.12
N ILE A 42 10.82 -8.54 17.36
CA ILE A 42 10.70 -7.23 18.03
C ILE A 42 12.07 -6.59 18.23
N ALA A 43 13.07 -7.34 18.67
CA ALA A 43 14.43 -6.83 18.88
C ALA A 43 15.09 -6.34 17.59
N MET A 44 14.82 -6.99 16.45
CA MET A 44 15.30 -6.56 15.12
C MET A 44 14.51 -5.37 14.54
N LEU A 45 13.25 -5.24 14.92
CA LEU A 45 12.37 -4.17 14.42
C LEU A 45 12.63 -2.84 15.09
N LEU A 46 12.75 -2.84 16.43
CA LEU A 46 12.81 -1.64 17.24
C LEU A 46 14.25 -1.17 17.48
N ASP A 47 14.39 0.09 17.85
CA ASP A 47 15.68 0.65 18.29
C ASP A 47 16.16 -0.07 19.55
N GLU A 48 17.46 -0.31 19.63
CA GLU A 48 18.08 -1.03 20.74
C GLU A 48 17.71 -0.41 22.10
N GLY A 49 17.25 -1.23 23.03
CA GLY A 49 16.89 -0.82 24.38
C GLY A 49 15.58 -0.03 24.51
N SER A 50 14.84 0.21 23.40
CA SER A 50 13.61 1.01 23.43
C SER A 50 12.36 0.22 23.80
N PHE A 51 12.39 -1.11 23.75
CA PHE A 51 11.21 -1.94 23.94
C PHE A 51 10.74 -2.04 25.38
N GLU A 52 9.50 -1.64 25.64
CA GLU A 52 8.80 -1.82 26.92
C GLU A 52 7.61 -2.78 26.74
N GLU A 53 7.72 -3.94 27.38
CA GLU A 53 6.73 -5.01 27.26
C GLU A 53 5.53 -4.84 28.19
N PHE A 54 4.32 -5.03 27.65
CA PHE A 54 3.07 -5.10 28.41
C PHE A 54 2.63 -6.54 28.65
N ASP A 55 2.01 -6.78 29.80
CA ASP A 55 1.24 -7.99 30.10
C ASP A 55 2.06 -9.31 29.97
N MET A 56 3.35 -9.25 30.30
CA MET A 56 4.26 -10.41 30.25
C MET A 56 3.75 -11.61 31.05
N PHE A 57 2.98 -11.38 32.11
CA PHE A 57 2.51 -12.42 33.07
C PHE A 57 1.06 -12.86 32.80
N VAL A 58 0.39 -12.33 31.79
CA VAL A 58 -0.97 -12.75 31.41
C VAL A 58 -0.95 -14.21 30.94
N GLN A 59 -1.97 -14.96 31.34
CA GLN A 59 -2.20 -16.36 30.96
C GLN A 59 -3.62 -16.53 30.45
N HIS A 60 -3.87 -17.58 29.63
CA HIS A 60 -5.21 -17.94 29.21
C HIS A 60 -6.09 -18.36 30.40
N ARG A 61 -7.41 -18.22 30.25
CA ARG A 61 -8.41 -18.55 31.26
C ARG A 61 -9.20 -19.81 30.91
N CYS A 62 -8.86 -20.49 29.81
CA CYS A 62 -9.54 -21.70 29.36
C CYS A 62 -9.42 -22.83 30.38
N THR A 63 -10.54 -23.50 30.65
CA THR A 63 -10.66 -24.64 31.56
C THR A 63 -11.07 -25.94 30.88
N ASN A 64 -11.10 -25.97 29.53
CA ASN A 64 -11.63 -27.07 28.75
C ASN A 64 -10.51 -27.93 28.12
N PHE A 65 -10.80 -29.19 27.89
CA PHE A 65 -10.01 -30.13 27.10
C PHE A 65 -8.55 -30.30 27.55
N GLY A 66 -8.27 -30.13 28.85
CA GLY A 66 -6.96 -30.35 29.45
C GLY A 66 -5.94 -29.20 29.23
N ILE A 67 -6.32 -28.13 28.49
CA ILE A 67 -5.43 -26.99 28.23
C ILE A 67 -5.12 -26.19 29.52
N GLU A 68 -6.02 -26.25 30.50
CA GLU A 68 -5.87 -25.64 31.82
C GLU A 68 -4.63 -26.07 32.58
N LYS A 69 -4.10 -27.28 32.25
CA LYS A 69 -2.88 -27.84 32.84
C LYS A 69 -1.61 -27.25 32.27
N THR A 70 -1.69 -26.54 31.15
CA THR A 70 -0.54 -25.99 30.43
C THR A 70 -0.72 -24.49 30.28
N LYS A 71 -0.08 -23.71 31.15
CA LYS A 71 -0.16 -22.26 31.13
C LYS A 71 1.20 -21.67 30.82
N PHE A 72 1.25 -20.85 29.77
CA PHE A 72 2.43 -20.06 29.40
C PHE A 72 2.23 -18.59 29.81
N LEU A 73 3.28 -17.99 30.33
CA LEU A 73 3.30 -16.56 30.60
C LEU A 73 3.32 -15.79 29.27
N GLY A 74 2.50 -14.77 29.15
CA GLY A 74 2.33 -13.98 27.93
C GLY A 74 1.32 -14.52 26.92
N ASP A 75 0.86 -15.76 27.08
CA ASP A 75 -0.20 -16.44 26.32
C ASP A 75 -0.09 -16.34 24.79
N GLY A 76 1.12 -16.50 24.23
CA GLY A 76 1.33 -16.60 22.77
C GLY A 76 1.36 -15.28 22.01
N VAL A 77 1.50 -14.15 22.71
CA VAL A 77 1.79 -12.86 22.07
C VAL A 77 2.67 -11.99 22.97
N VAL A 78 3.67 -11.37 22.36
CA VAL A 78 4.49 -10.34 23.00
C VAL A 78 3.94 -8.98 22.56
N THR A 79 3.64 -8.11 23.50
CA THR A 79 2.98 -6.83 23.26
C THR A 79 3.69 -5.70 23.98
N GLY A 80 3.75 -4.52 23.40
CA GLY A 80 4.39 -3.36 24.02
C GLY A 80 4.55 -2.20 23.06
N TYR A 81 5.48 -1.32 23.39
CA TYR A 81 5.87 -0.18 22.56
C TYR A 81 7.39 -0.02 22.54
N GLY A 82 7.87 0.72 21.58
CA GLY A 82 9.28 1.11 21.47
C GLY A 82 9.42 2.20 20.42
N THR A 83 10.63 2.37 19.90
CA THR A 83 10.88 3.37 18.85
C THR A 83 11.44 2.73 17.58
N ILE A 84 11.18 3.39 16.45
CA ILE A 84 11.85 3.18 15.18
C ILE A 84 12.42 4.54 14.76
N ASP A 85 13.75 4.62 14.67
CA ASP A 85 14.47 5.86 14.38
C ASP A 85 14.02 7.01 15.31
N GLY A 86 13.88 6.70 16.61
CA GLY A 86 13.44 7.60 17.66
C GLY A 86 11.93 7.89 17.72
N ARG A 87 11.14 7.39 16.78
CA ARG A 87 9.68 7.62 16.70
C ARG A 87 8.91 6.50 17.39
N LEU A 88 7.94 6.87 18.24
CA LEU A 88 7.10 5.94 18.98
C LEU A 88 6.29 5.04 18.05
N VAL A 89 6.31 3.74 18.31
CA VAL A 89 5.45 2.75 17.66
C VAL A 89 4.93 1.75 18.70
N TYR A 90 3.75 1.21 18.46
CA TYR A 90 3.19 0.12 19.23
C TYR A 90 3.29 -1.18 18.45
N VAL A 91 3.65 -2.27 19.12
CA VAL A 91 3.91 -3.55 18.47
C VAL A 91 3.25 -4.70 19.21
N TYR A 92 2.73 -5.66 18.45
CA TYR A 92 2.42 -6.99 18.94
C TYR A 92 3.04 -8.02 18.01
N ALA A 93 3.59 -9.11 18.59
CA ALA A 93 4.18 -10.21 17.84
C ALA A 93 3.63 -11.54 18.36
N GLN A 94 2.97 -12.29 17.50
CA GLN A 94 2.44 -13.60 17.85
C GLN A 94 3.57 -14.63 17.98
N ASP A 95 3.57 -15.36 19.08
CA ASP A 95 4.57 -16.37 19.40
C ASP A 95 4.06 -17.77 19.01
N PHE A 96 4.51 -18.23 17.86
CA PHE A 96 4.14 -19.56 17.36
C PHE A 96 4.60 -20.71 18.27
N THR A 97 5.58 -20.48 19.14
CA THR A 97 6.05 -21.49 20.10
C THR A 97 4.99 -21.82 21.16
N VAL A 98 4.03 -20.89 21.38
CA VAL A 98 2.94 -21.03 22.36
C VAL A 98 1.63 -21.33 21.63
N PHE A 99 1.17 -22.58 21.68
CA PHE A 99 -0.07 -23.05 21.05
C PHE A 99 -0.18 -22.70 19.54
N GLY A 100 0.96 -22.62 18.83
CA GLY A 100 0.96 -22.20 17.41
C GLY A 100 0.51 -20.76 17.19
N GLY A 101 0.68 -19.86 18.14
CA GLY A 101 0.21 -18.48 18.07
C GLY A 101 -1.32 -18.34 17.96
N ALA A 102 -2.07 -19.42 18.29
CA ALA A 102 -3.51 -19.44 18.15
C ALA A 102 -4.19 -18.45 19.10
N LEU A 103 -5.14 -17.67 18.56
CA LEU A 103 -5.82 -16.60 19.29
C LEU A 103 -6.71 -17.15 20.41
N SER A 104 -6.45 -16.74 21.63
CA SER A 104 -7.28 -16.88 22.81
C SER A 104 -7.97 -15.56 23.15
N GLU A 105 -8.94 -15.58 24.06
CA GLU A 105 -9.47 -14.36 24.66
C GLU A 105 -8.38 -13.48 25.27
N SER A 106 -7.50 -14.06 26.10
CA SER A 106 -6.42 -13.33 26.78
C SER A 106 -5.40 -12.73 25.79
N LEU A 107 -5.02 -13.48 24.74
CA LEU A 107 -4.16 -13.00 23.67
C LEU A 107 -4.80 -11.81 22.93
N ALA A 108 -6.07 -11.93 22.59
CA ALA A 108 -6.82 -10.86 21.93
C ALA A 108 -6.87 -9.59 22.79
N MET A 109 -7.14 -9.72 24.09
CA MET A 109 -7.17 -8.58 25.03
C MET A 109 -5.84 -7.83 25.10
N LYS A 110 -4.71 -8.54 25.03
CA LYS A 110 -3.37 -7.93 24.97
C LYS A 110 -3.17 -7.12 23.70
N ILE A 111 -3.55 -7.67 22.53
CA ILE A 111 -3.49 -6.96 21.25
C ILE A 111 -4.40 -5.73 21.29
N CYS A 112 -5.64 -5.87 21.72
CA CYS A 112 -6.59 -4.77 21.87
C CYS A 112 -6.04 -3.63 22.72
N LYS A 113 -5.39 -3.96 23.86
CA LYS A 113 -4.77 -2.96 24.74
C LYS A 113 -3.67 -2.17 24.02
N VAL A 114 -2.82 -2.82 23.22
CA VAL A 114 -1.79 -2.16 22.41
C VAL A 114 -2.41 -1.23 21.38
N MET A 115 -3.45 -1.68 20.66
CA MET A 115 -4.14 -0.88 19.66
C MET A 115 -4.84 0.33 20.30
N ASP A 116 -5.50 0.14 21.46
CA ASP A 116 -6.15 1.23 22.18
C ASP A 116 -5.13 2.28 22.67
N GLN A 117 -3.95 1.86 23.12
CA GLN A 117 -2.87 2.77 23.49
C GLN A 117 -2.30 3.52 22.27
N ALA A 118 -2.08 2.82 21.16
CA ALA A 118 -1.60 3.43 19.93
C ALA A 118 -2.53 4.54 19.43
N MET A 119 -3.85 4.29 19.43
CA MET A 119 -4.85 5.30 19.05
C MET A 119 -4.85 6.50 20.02
N LYS A 120 -4.70 6.27 21.33
CA LYS A 120 -4.64 7.35 22.33
C LYS A 120 -3.40 8.22 22.17
N MET A 121 -2.29 7.60 21.80
CA MET A 121 -1.00 8.29 21.63
C MET A 121 -0.78 8.83 20.23
N GLY A 122 -1.66 8.48 19.28
CA GLY A 122 -1.50 8.85 17.88
C GLY A 122 -0.21 8.28 17.28
N ALA A 123 0.06 6.99 17.47
CA ALA A 123 1.27 6.33 17.02
C ALA A 123 0.96 5.08 16.16
N PRO A 124 1.83 4.73 15.19
CA PRO A 124 1.64 3.55 14.35
C PRO A 124 1.51 2.25 15.15
N VAL A 125 0.71 1.31 14.61
CA VAL A 125 0.56 -0.06 15.10
C VAL A 125 1.23 -1.02 14.14
N ILE A 126 2.10 -1.88 14.65
CA ILE A 126 2.79 -2.90 13.88
C ILE A 126 2.43 -4.27 14.43
N GLY A 127 1.79 -5.11 13.62
CA GLY A 127 1.48 -6.49 13.92
C GLY A 127 2.46 -7.45 13.24
N LEU A 128 3.14 -8.29 14.00
CA LEU A 128 4.00 -9.36 13.49
C LEU A 128 3.25 -10.68 13.65
N ASN A 129 2.66 -11.16 12.56
CA ASN A 129 1.67 -12.22 12.56
C ASN A 129 2.31 -13.59 12.27
N ASP A 130 2.01 -14.57 13.13
CA ASP A 130 2.44 -15.96 13.00
C ASP A 130 1.45 -16.85 13.79
N SER A 131 0.33 -17.24 13.18
CA SER A 131 -0.81 -17.83 13.90
C SER A 131 -1.52 -18.92 13.13
N GLY A 132 -1.79 -20.02 13.79
CA GLY A 132 -2.65 -21.09 13.27
C GLY A 132 -4.14 -20.78 13.25
N GLY A 133 -4.57 -19.59 13.67
CA GLY A 133 -5.99 -19.20 13.71
C GLY A 133 -6.57 -19.14 15.13
N ALA A 134 -7.85 -19.43 15.28
CA ALA A 134 -8.54 -19.44 16.58
C ALA A 134 -8.12 -20.62 17.45
N ARG A 135 -7.94 -20.39 18.75
CA ARG A 135 -7.74 -21.48 19.73
C ARG A 135 -9.06 -22.21 19.95
N ILE A 136 -9.23 -23.35 19.30
CA ILE A 136 -10.50 -24.10 19.22
C ILE A 136 -11.06 -24.45 20.61
N GLN A 137 -10.20 -24.71 21.57
CA GLN A 137 -10.57 -25.06 22.94
C GLN A 137 -11.30 -23.94 23.69
N GLU A 138 -11.17 -22.71 23.24
CA GLU A 138 -11.86 -21.53 23.82
C GLU A 138 -13.20 -21.21 23.13
N GLY A 139 -13.53 -21.94 22.06
CA GLY A 139 -14.81 -21.79 21.38
C GLY A 139 -15.09 -20.35 20.92
N VAL A 140 -16.28 -19.85 21.20
CA VAL A 140 -16.74 -18.52 20.78
C VAL A 140 -15.91 -17.37 21.37
N ASN A 141 -15.25 -17.56 22.52
CA ASN A 141 -14.41 -16.52 23.12
C ASN A 141 -13.21 -16.16 22.22
N ALA A 142 -12.63 -17.13 21.51
CA ALA A 142 -11.61 -16.85 20.52
C ALA A 142 -12.16 -16.05 19.33
N LEU A 143 -13.39 -16.33 18.88
CA LEU A 143 -14.04 -15.57 17.81
C LEU A 143 -14.39 -14.14 18.26
N ALA A 144 -14.89 -13.97 19.48
CA ALA A 144 -15.11 -12.66 20.08
C ALA A 144 -13.81 -11.84 20.12
N GLY A 145 -12.71 -12.48 20.51
CA GLY A 145 -11.38 -11.85 20.49
C GLY A 145 -10.96 -11.33 19.11
N TYR A 146 -11.22 -12.10 18.04
CA TYR A 146 -11.00 -11.60 16.68
C TYR A 146 -11.88 -10.39 16.36
N ALA A 147 -13.17 -10.44 16.68
CA ALA A 147 -14.07 -9.34 16.41
C ALA A 147 -13.65 -8.05 17.13
N GLU A 148 -13.16 -8.15 18.37
CA GLU A 148 -12.62 -7.03 19.13
C GLU A 148 -11.37 -6.41 18.47
N ILE A 149 -10.50 -7.23 17.89
CA ILE A 149 -9.34 -6.76 17.12
C ILE A 149 -9.81 -6.07 15.83
N PHE A 150 -10.72 -6.69 15.07
CA PHE A 150 -11.25 -6.11 13.82
C PHE A 150 -11.90 -4.75 14.05
N GLN A 151 -12.70 -4.62 15.12
CA GLN A 151 -13.31 -3.34 15.48
C GLN A 151 -12.25 -2.25 15.70
N ARG A 152 -11.12 -2.58 16.33
CA ARG A 152 -10.03 -1.64 16.53
C ARG A 152 -9.26 -1.33 15.25
N ASN A 153 -9.06 -2.32 14.36
CA ASN A 153 -8.50 -2.04 13.03
C ASN A 153 -9.37 -1.03 12.26
N ILE A 154 -10.70 -1.19 12.32
CA ILE A 154 -11.65 -0.28 11.67
C ILE A 154 -11.57 1.12 12.27
N LEU A 155 -11.57 1.25 13.59
CA LEU A 155 -11.48 2.55 14.29
C LEU A 155 -10.13 3.25 14.08
N ALA A 156 -9.06 2.49 13.94
CA ALA A 156 -7.70 3.01 13.70
C ALA A 156 -7.46 3.38 12.22
N SER A 157 -8.30 2.89 11.31
CA SER A 157 -8.16 3.13 9.87
C SER A 157 -8.25 4.62 9.54
N GLY A 158 -7.21 5.16 8.89
CA GLY A 158 -7.09 6.59 8.59
C GLY A 158 -6.82 7.47 9.82
N VAL A 159 -6.55 6.89 10.99
CA VAL A 159 -6.18 7.61 12.24
C VAL A 159 -4.71 7.42 12.55
N VAL A 160 -4.25 6.19 12.62
CA VAL A 160 -2.83 5.83 12.79
C VAL A 160 -2.43 4.80 11.74
N PRO A 161 -1.20 4.84 11.21
CA PRO A 161 -0.72 3.83 10.28
C PRO A 161 -0.74 2.44 10.91
N GLN A 162 -1.25 1.45 10.18
CA GLN A 162 -1.34 0.06 10.59
C GLN A 162 -0.54 -0.82 9.61
N ILE A 163 0.46 -1.53 10.12
CA ILE A 163 1.36 -2.35 9.29
C ILE A 163 1.35 -3.79 9.80
N SER A 164 1.18 -4.75 8.90
CA SER A 164 1.21 -6.18 9.21
C SER A 164 2.38 -6.87 8.52
N GLY A 165 3.31 -7.41 9.30
CA GLY A 165 4.30 -8.38 8.84
C GLY A 165 3.76 -9.80 9.03
N ILE A 166 3.74 -10.59 7.97
CA ILE A 166 3.29 -11.98 7.99
C ILE A 166 4.54 -12.86 7.89
N PHE A 167 4.95 -13.46 9.01
CA PHE A 167 6.19 -14.22 9.14
C PHE A 167 5.97 -15.71 9.41
N GLY A 168 4.74 -16.17 9.20
CA GLY A 168 4.36 -17.56 9.31
C GLY A 168 2.96 -17.80 8.80
N PRO A 169 2.33 -18.92 9.16
CA PRO A 169 0.93 -19.14 8.87
C PRO A 169 0.06 -18.01 9.44
N CYS A 170 -0.95 -17.61 8.66
CA CYS A 170 -1.98 -16.69 9.06
C CYS A 170 -3.29 -17.24 8.49
N ALA A 171 -4.02 -18.05 9.29
CA ALA A 171 -5.11 -18.87 8.81
C ALA A 171 -6.46 -18.55 9.48
N GLY A 172 -7.55 -18.74 8.75
CA GLY A 172 -8.89 -18.51 9.25
C GLY A 172 -9.15 -17.06 9.64
N GLY A 173 -9.69 -16.81 10.83
CA GLY A 173 -9.93 -15.45 11.33
C GLY A 173 -8.71 -14.55 11.37
N ALA A 174 -7.50 -15.12 11.47
CA ALA A 174 -6.26 -14.38 11.54
C ALA A 174 -5.96 -13.53 10.28
N VAL A 175 -6.54 -13.87 9.11
CA VAL A 175 -6.27 -13.12 7.86
C VAL A 175 -6.99 -11.79 7.78
N TYR A 176 -8.10 -11.61 8.49
CA TYR A 176 -8.93 -10.42 8.33
C TYR A 176 -8.32 -9.18 9.00
N SER A 177 -7.66 -9.32 10.15
CA SER A 177 -6.97 -8.19 10.77
C SER A 177 -5.89 -7.61 9.84
N PRO A 178 -4.94 -8.41 9.29
CA PRO A 178 -4.02 -7.89 8.27
C PRO A 178 -4.73 -7.28 7.04
N ALA A 179 -5.80 -7.89 6.54
CA ALA A 179 -6.55 -7.36 5.40
C ALA A 179 -7.20 -5.98 5.67
N LEU A 180 -7.46 -5.66 6.94
CA LEU A 180 -7.97 -4.36 7.39
C LEU A 180 -6.85 -3.32 7.63
N THR A 181 -5.59 -3.73 7.70
CA THR A 181 -4.45 -2.82 7.87
C THR A 181 -4.04 -2.15 6.57
N ASP A 182 -3.19 -1.14 6.65
CA ASP A 182 -2.78 -0.34 5.49
C ASP A 182 -1.78 -1.08 4.60
N PHE A 183 -0.83 -1.80 5.21
CA PHE A 183 0.22 -2.52 4.47
C PHE A 183 0.44 -3.92 5.01
N ASN A 184 0.53 -4.89 4.10
CA ASN A 184 0.87 -6.28 4.37
C ASN A 184 2.21 -6.64 3.71
N ILE A 185 3.15 -7.14 4.49
CA ILE A 185 4.46 -7.63 4.05
C ILE A 185 4.49 -9.14 4.30
N MET A 186 4.77 -9.94 3.28
CA MET A 186 4.84 -11.40 3.39
C MET A 186 6.24 -11.92 3.08
N THR A 187 6.69 -12.93 3.83
CA THR A 187 7.96 -13.64 3.55
C THR A 187 7.70 -14.83 2.64
N ARG A 188 8.44 -14.94 1.53
CA ARG A 188 8.31 -16.08 0.59
C ARG A 188 8.70 -17.39 1.27
N GLY A 189 7.95 -18.45 0.97
CA GLY A 189 8.23 -19.81 1.41
C GLY A 189 7.97 -20.14 2.88
N THR A 190 7.74 -19.14 3.74
CA THR A 190 7.47 -19.32 5.18
C THR A 190 6.16 -18.74 5.64
N SER A 191 5.61 -17.76 4.93
CA SER A 191 4.34 -17.10 5.28
C SER A 191 3.21 -17.48 4.35
N TYR A 192 2.03 -17.65 4.92
CA TYR A 192 0.83 -18.06 4.20
C TYR A 192 -0.40 -17.35 4.76
N MET A 193 -1.28 -16.87 3.88
CA MET A 193 -2.59 -16.32 4.23
C MET A 193 -3.69 -17.08 3.49
N PHE A 194 -4.61 -17.70 4.20
CA PHE A 194 -5.78 -18.36 3.61
C PHE A 194 -6.92 -18.53 4.63
N LEU A 195 -8.16 -18.56 4.16
CA LEU A 195 -9.33 -18.78 5.02
C LEU A 195 -9.32 -20.18 5.62
N THR A 196 -9.04 -21.18 4.79
CA THR A 196 -8.94 -22.59 5.20
C THR A 196 -7.72 -23.21 4.54
N GLY A 197 -7.05 -24.12 5.25
CA GLY A 197 -5.86 -24.78 4.73
C GLY A 197 -6.16 -25.80 3.62
N PRO A 198 -5.10 -26.28 2.91
CA PRO A 198 -5.22 -27.20 1.77
C PRO A 198 -6.07 -28.44 2.00
N LYS A 199 -6.03 -29.00 3.22
CA LYS A 199 -6.85 -30.19 3.57
C LYS A 199 -8.35 -29.92 3.47
N VAL A 200 -8.80 -28.77 3.97
CA VAL A 200 -10.23 -28.38 3.91
C VAL A 200 -10.62 -28.06 2.48
N VAL A 201 -9.78 -27.33 1.75
CA VAL A 201 -9.98 -27.07 0.31
C VAL A 201 -10.19 -28.37 -0.45
N LYS A 202 -9.29 -29.35 -0.28
CA LYS A 202 -9.41 -30.65 -0.93
C LYS A 202 -10.72 -31.38 -0.58
N THR A 203 -11.13 -31.30 0.67
CA THR A 203 -12.38 -31.94 1.12
C THR A 203 -13.63 -31.30 0.54
N VAL A 204 -13.64 -29.96 0.42
CA VAL A 204 -14.84 -29.19 0.04
C VAL A 204 -14.94 -29.00 -1.47
N THR A 205 -13.82 -28.68 -2.13
CA THR A 205 -13.81 -28.31 -3.57
C THR A 205 -13.19 -29.41 -4.46
N GLY A 206 -12.50 -30.39 -3.88
CA GLY A 206 -11.76 -31.41 -4.61
C GLY A 206 -10.39 -30.95 -5.12
N GLU A 207 -10.01 -29.69 -4.93
CA GLU A 207 -8.75 -29.14 -5.40
C GLU A 207 -7.57 -29.64 -4.56
N ASP A 208 -6.52 -30.11 -5.22
CA ASP A 208 -5.26 -30.53 -4.57
C ASP A 208 -4.22 -29.42 -4.75
N VAL A 209 -3.98 -28.66 -3.69
CA VAL A 209 -3.11 -27.50 -3.70
C VAL A 209 -2.15 -27.51 -2.51
N THR A 210 -0.95 -26.95 -2.69
CA THR A 210 -0.02 -26.68 -1.59
C THR A 210 -0.37 -25.40 -0.85
N GLN A 211 0.20 -25.18 0.33
CA GLN A 211 0.05 -23.92 1.06
C GLN A 211 0.52 -22.71 0.23
N GLU A 212 1.66 -22.87 -0.45
CA GLU A 212 2.24 -21.82 -1.31
C GLU A 212 1.32 -21.48 -2.50
N GLN A 213 0.76 -22.50 -3.16
CA GLN A 213 -0.18 -22.30 -4.27
C GLN A 213 -1.51 -21.69 -3.85
N LEU A 214 -1.96 -21.98 -2.62
CA LEU A 214 -3.23 -21.48 -2.10
C LEU A 214 -3.12 -20.04 -1.61
N GLY A 215 -2.08 -19.74 -0.84
CA GLY A 215 -1.99 -18.44 -0.16
C GLY A 215 -0.56 -18.02 0.21
N GLY A 216 0.44 -18.40 -0.58
CA GLY A 216 1.81 -17.91 -0.42
C GLY A 216 1.98 -16.46 -0.84
N ALA A 217 3.13 -15.88 -0.52
CA ALA A 217 3.44 -14.48 -0.81
C ALA A 217 3.25 -14.13 -2.30
N SER A 218 3.69 -15.00 -3.21
CA SER A 218 3.54 -14.79 -4.66
C SER A 218 2.08 -14.71 -5.11
N VAL A 219 1.18 -15.50 -4.51
CA VAL A 219 -0.26 -15.45 -4.83
C VAL A 219 -0.86 -14.11 -4.42
N HIS A 220 -0.53 -13.66 -3.22
CA HIS A 220 -1.11 -12.43 -2.68
C HIS A 220 -0.51 -11.16 -3.24
N THR A 221 0.73 -11.19 -3.73
CA THR A 221 1.33 -10.03 -4.41
C THR A 221 1.02 -9.96 -5.90
N THR A 222 0.66 -11.07 -6.59
CA THR A 222 0.45 -11.05 -8.05
C THR A 222 -1.00 -11.20 -8.47
N LYS A 223 -1.81 -11.96 -7.71
CA LYS A 223 -3.19 -12.33 -8.09
C LYS A 223 -4.25 -11.60 -7.27
N SER A 224 -4.20 -11.69 -5.95
CA SER A 224 -5.23 -11.12 -5.09
C SER A 224 -5.00 -9.64 -4.73
N GLY A 225 -3.75 -9.19 -4.70
CA GLY A 225 -3.38 -7.85 -4.26
C GLY A 225 -3.55 -7.63 -2.75
N VAL A 226 -3.68 -8.68 -1.95
CA VAL A 226 -3.77 -8.56 -0.48
C VAL A 226 -2.42 -8.17 0.12
N ALA A 227 -1.32 -8.75 -0.37
CA ALA A 227 0.01 -8.38 0.06
C ALA A 227 0.57 -7.23 -0.78
N HIS A 228 1.06 -6.21 -0.10
CA HIS A 228 1.68 -5.04 -0.70
C HIS A 228 3.15 -5.29 -1.07
N PHE A 229 3.81 -6.14 -0.28
CA PHE A 229 5.23 -6.46 -0.46
C PHE A 229 5.47 -7.95 -0.21
N ALA A 230 6.43 -8.52 -0.95
CA ALA A 230 6.99 -9.84 -0.68
C ALA A 230 8.50 -9.73 -0.56
N VAL A 231 9.04 -10.34 0.50
CA VAL A 231 10.49 -10.36 0.83
C VAL A 231 10.99 -11.80 0.92
N ASP A 232 12.29 -11.99 0.83
CA ASP A 232 12.87 -13.33 0.87
C ASP A 232 13.18 -13.77 2.30
N THR A 233 13.46 -12.83 3.21
CA THR A 233 13.76 -13.10 4.62
C THR A 233 12.91 -12.28 5.58
N GLU A 234 12.82 -12.72 6.85
CA GLU A 234 12.12 -11.96 7.89
C GLU A 234 12.85 -10.65 8.19
N GLU A 235 14.19 -10.64 8.14
CA GLU A 235 15.02 -9.44 8.34
C GLU A 235 14.71 -8.37 7.30
N GLU A 236 14.66 -8.76 6.01
CA GLU A 236 14.26 -7.84 4.94
C GLU A 236 12.87 -7.26 5.20
N GLY A 237 11.93 -8.08 5.67
CA GLY A 237 10.58 -7.64 6.01
C GLY A 237 10.56 -6.62 7.16
N LEU A 238 11.34 -6.87 8.20
CA LEU A 238 11.47 -5.95 9.35
C LEU A 238 12.15 -4.64 8.94
N GLN A 239 13.20 -4.69 8.13
CA GLN A 239 13.85 -3.49 7.59
C GLN A 239 12.91 -2.71 6.66
N LEU A 240 12.10 -3.41 5.86
CA LEU A 240 11.10 -2.78 5.01
C LEU A 240 10.03 -2.05 5.84
N ILE A 241 9.60 -2.61 6.98
CA ILE A 241 8.70 -1.93 7.92
C ILE A 241 9.34 -0.64 8.43
N ARG A 242 10.61 -0.67 8.86
CA ARG A 242 11.35 0.53 9.29
C ARG A 242 11.41 1.57 8.16
N LYS A 243 11.76 1.14 6.95
CA LYS A 243 11.80 2.01 5.76
C LYS A 243 10.43 2.62 5.47
N LEU A 244 9.36 1.85 5.52
CA LEU A 244 8.00 2.33 5.30
C LEU A 244 7.62 3.41 6.34
N ILE A 245 7.89 3.18 7.63
CA ILE A 245 7.67 4.15 8.71
C ILE A 245 8.39 5.47 8.44
N SER A 246 9.58 5.45 7.81
CA SER A 246 10.33 6.69 7.50
C SER A 246 9.62 7.60 6.49
N PHE A 247 8.69 7.08 5.70
CA PHE A 247 7.87 7.85 4.75
C PHE A 247 6.55 8.35 5.35
N LEU A 248 6.08 7.74 6.45
CA LEU A 248 4.74 7.97 6.98
C LEU A 248 4.74 8.98 8.13
N PRO A 249 3.66 9.76 8.30
CA PRO A 249 3.47 10.57 9.50
C PRO A 249 3.22 9.68 10.72
N GLN A 250 3.23 10.26 11.91
CA GLN A 250 2.92 9.56 13.14
C GLN A 250 1.43 9.18 13.21
N ASN A 251 0.57 10.05 12.73
CA ASN A 251 -0.87 9.90 12.69
C ASN A 251 -1.48 10.87 11.65
N ASN A 252 -2.79 10.87 11.51
CA ASN A 252 -3.51 11.70 10.55
C ASN A 252 -3.55 13.22 10.87
N LEU A 253 -3.05 13.64 12.02
CA LEU A 253 -2.98 15.05 12.42
C LEU A 253 -1.60 15.66 12.20
N GLU A 254 -0.61 14.83 11.88
CA GLU A 254 0.78 15.24 11.69
C GLU A 254 1.18 15.18 10.21
N GLU A 255 2.21 15.95 9.88
CA GLU A 255 2.85 15.89 8.56
C GLU A 255 3.89 14.76 8.52
N THR A 256 4.26 14.37 7.31
CA THR A 256 5.34 13.39 7.09
C THR A 256 6.69 13.94 7.58
N PRO A 257 7.61 13.06 8.04
CA PRO A 257 8.96 13.50 8.39
C PRO A 257 9.65 14.21 7.22
N LEU A 258 10.22 15.38 7.47
CA LEU A 258 11.06 16.07 6.52
C LEU A 258 12.49 15.55 6.67
N ILE A 259 13.06 15.02 5.59
CA ILE A 259 14.42 14.49 5.55
C ILE A 259 15.34 15.50 4.87
N GLU A 260 16.54 15.72 5.42
CA GLU A 260 17.53 16.57 4.78
C GLU A 260 17.87 16.04 3.38
N CYS A 261 17.68 16.86 2.36
CA CYS A 261 17.97 16.52 0.96
C CYS A 261 19.17 17.33 0.46
N LYS A 262 20.17 16.62 -0.08
CA LYS A 262 21.34 17.25 -0.72
C LYS A 262 21.20 17.35 -2.24
N ASP A 263 20.16 16.76 -2.81
CA ASP A 263 19.88 16.78 -4.23
C ASP A 263 19.33 18.18 -4.62
N PRO A 264 19.95 18.91 -5.55
CA PRO A 264 19.57 20.29 -5.84
C PRO A 264 18.11 20.45 -6.26
N ILE A 265 17.46 21.50 -5.74
CA ILE A 265 16.05 21.81 -6.07
C ILE A 265 15.93 22.19 -7.56
N ASP A 266 16.90 22.93 -8.07
CA ASP A 266 16.94 23.51 -9.41
C ASP A 266 17.69 22.64 -10.43
N ARG A 267 17.92 21.37 -10.10
CA ARG A 267 18.51 20.39 -11.03
C ARG A 267 17.67 20.28 -12.30
N LEU A 268 18.33 20.36 -13.44
CA LEU A 268 17.75 20.12 -14.76
C LEU A 268 18.16 18.73 -15.26
N ASP A 269 17.19 17.98 -15.67
CA ASP A 269 17.39 16.57 -16.07
C ASP A 269 17.18 16.43 -17.60
N ASP A 270 18.20 16.83 -18.38
CA ASP A 270 18.13 16.89 -19.87
C ASP A 270 17.71 15.58 -20.53
N VAL A 271 17.97 14.42 -19.89
CA VAL A 271 17.54 13.11 -20.38
C VAL A 271 16.03 13.03 -20.58
N LEU A 272 15.26 13.78 -19.84
CA LEU A 272 13.79 13.79 -19.95
C LEU A 272 13.30 14.43 -21.26
N ASN A 273 14.09 15.28 -21.90
CA ASN A 273 13.72 15.93 -23.16
C ASN A 273 13.61 14.93 -24.32
N ASP A 274 14.31 13.79 -24.23
CA ASP A 274 14.40 12.79 -25.29
C ASP A 274 13.81 11.43 -24.90
N ILE A 275 13.20 11.31 -23.68
CA ILE A 275 12.72 10.03 -23.16
C ILE A 275 11.45 9.53 -23.85
N ILE A 276 10.64 10.42 -24.38
CA ILE A 276 9.40 10.07 -25.09
C ILE A 276 9.74 9.72 -26.55
N PRO A 277 9.48 8.49 -27.00
CA PRO A 277 9.72 8.12 -28.39
C PRO A 277 8.85 8.91 -29.39
N ASP A 278 9.41 9.24 -30.55
CA ASP A 278 8.68 9.87 -31.66
C ASP A 278 7.50 9.02 -32.15
N ASN A 279 7.68 7.70 -32.16
CA ASN A 279 6.63 6.77 -32.51
C ASN A 279 5.62 6.63 -31.34
N PRO A 280 4.36 7.07 -31.51
CA PRO A 280 3.36 7.02 -30.44
C PRO A 280 3.00 5.61 -29.96
N ASN A 281 3.35 4.58 -30.74
CA ASN A 281 3.12 3.17 -30.39
C ASN A 281 4.33 2.53 -29.71
N GLN A 282 5.47 3.21 -29.65
CA GLN A 282 6.64 2.73 -28.92
C GLN A 282 6.50 3.08 -27.45
N ALA A 283 6.67 2.05 -26.59
CA ALA A 283 6.66 2.23 -25.15
C ALA A 283 8.01 2.74 -24.63
N TYR A 284 7.99 3.50 -23.56
CA TYR A 284 9.13 3.86 -22.73
C TYR A 284 8.88 3.41 -21.29
N ASP A 285 9.90 3.47 -20.43
CA ASP A 285 9.80 3.02 -19.06
C ASP A 285 9.50 4.20 -18.12
N MET A 286 8.34 4.18 -17.48
CA MET A 286 7.96 5.22 -16.53
C MET A 286 8.87 5.23 -15.28
N TYR A 287 9.51 4.11 -14.93
CA TYR A 287 10.47 4.08 -13.83
C TYR A 287 11.70 4.97 -14.09
N GLU A 288 12.12 5.14 -15.34
CA GLU A 288 13.22 6.05 -15.70
C GLU A 288 12.83 7.50 -15.42
N VAL A 289 11.58 7.88 -15.74
CA VAL A 289 11.05 9.22 -15.41
C VAL A 289 10.99 9.42 -13.91
N ILE A 290 10.35 8.48 -13.19
CA ILE A 290 10.22 8.56 -11.73
C ILE A 290 11.59 8.69 -11.07
N GLY A 291 12.52 7.76 -11.37
CA GLY A 291 13.86 7.74 -10.78
C GLY A 291 14.67 9.01 -11.05
N THR A 292 14.42 9.67 -12.19
CA THR A 292 15.11 10.90 -12.56
C THR A 292 14.63 12.10 -11.76
N ILE A 293 13.32 12.24 -11.51
CA ILE A 293 12.76 13.46 -10.91
C ILE A 293 12.74 13.48 -9.38
N ILE A 294 12.80 12.31 -8.72
CA ILE A 294 12.74 12.19 -7.26
C ILE A 294 14.11 12.40 -6.59
N ASP A 295 14.11 12.58 -5.28
CA ASP A 295 15.34 12.72 -4.50
C ASP A 295 16.16 11.44 -4.53
N ASN A 296 17.42 11.55 -4.96
CA ASN A 296 18.40 10.46 -5.00
C ASN A 296 17.93 9.19 -5.75
N GLY A 297 16.87 9.26 -6.54
CA GLY A 297 16.26 8.09 -7.20
C GLY A 297 15.61 7.10 -6.23
N GLU A 298 15.37 7.47 -4.98
CA GLU A 298 14.81 6.59 -3.96
C GLU A 298 13.29 6.46 -4.09
N PHE A 299 12.84 5.32 -4.59
CA PHE A 299 11.43 4.98 -4.76
C PHE A 299 11.05 3.73 -3.97
N LEU A 300 10.03 3.83 -3.12
CA LEU A 300 9.44 2.70 -2.42
C LEU A 300 8.12 2.33 -3.10
N GLU A 301 8.19 1.44 -4.07
CA GLU A 301 7.01 0.99 -4.80
C GLU A 301 6.13 0.08 -3.94
N VAL A 302 4.82 0.32 -3.98
CA VAL A 302 3.79 -0.48 -3.32
C VAL A 302 3.08 -1.33 -4.36
N HIS A 303 2.86 -2.63 -4.09
CA HIS A 303 2.26 -3.55 -5.05
C HIS A 303 3.03 -3.68 -6.38
N ALA A 304 4.37 -3.74 -6.33
CA ALA A 304 5.21 -3.82 -7.53
C ALA A 304 4.85 -4.98 -8.48
N ASP A 305 4.35 -6.08 -7.93
CA ASP A 305 3.97 -7.28 -8.69
C ASP A 305 2.49 -7.37 -9.06
N TYR A 306 1.64 -6.45 -8.56
CA TYR A 306 0.21 -6.41 -8.84
C TYR A 306 -0.13 -5.24 -9.77
N ALA A 307 -0.98 -5.48 -10.78
CA ALA A 307 -1.45 -4.44 -11.71
C ALA A 307 -0.30 -3.54 -12.19
N LYS A 308 0.67 -4.14 -12.88
CA LYS A 308 1.93 -3.47 -13.31
C LYS A 308 1.74 -2.35 -14.34
N ASN A 309 0.55 -2.23 -14.92
CA ASN A 309 0.15 -1.14 -15.82
C ASN A 309 -0.03 0.20 -15.10
N ILE A 310 -0.07 0.19 -13.75
CA ILE A 310 -0.01 1.38 -12.91
C ILE A 310 1.03 1.21 -11.81
N ILE A 311 1.82 2.25 -11.58
CA ILE A 311 2.86 2.32 -10.55
C ILE A 311 2.34 3.20 -9.42
N VAL A 312 2.43 2.72 -8.18
CA VAL A 312 2.17 3.53 -6.99
C VAL A 312 3.28 3.32 -5.97
N GLY A 313 3.65 4.36 -5.24
CA GLY A 313 4.70 4.24 -4.24
C GLY A 313 5.06 5.57 -3.61
N PHE A 314 5.95 5.52 -2.62
CA PHE A 314 6.44 6.68 -1.90
C PHE A 314 7.78 7.13 -2.45
N ALA A 315 7.94 8.43 -2.59
CA ALA A 315 9.19 9.09 -2.96
C ALA A 315 9.36 10.37 -2.14
N ARG A 316 10.46 11.08 -2.37
CA ARG A 316 10.65 12.40 -1.79
C ARG A 316 11.00 13.43 -2.85
N PHE A 317 10.54 14.65 -2.61
CA PHE A 317 10.93 15.85 -3.34
C PHE A 317 11.41 16.88 -2.35
N ASN A 318 12.69 17.24 -2.40
CA ASN A 318 13.34 18.13 -1.45
C ASN A 318 13.09 17.70 0.01
N GLY A 319 13.21 16.41 0.27
CA GLY A 319 13.04 15.80 1.59
C GLY A 319 11.59 15.56 2.02
N GLN A 320 10.60 16.12 1.33
CA GLN A 320 9.18 15.93 1.63
C GLN A 320 8.66 14.64 0.98
N THR A 321 8.00 13.79 1.77
CA THR A 321 7.34 12.59 1.24
C THR A 321 6.15 12.95 0.35
N VAL A 322 6.04 12.24 -0.76
CA VAL A 322 4.89 12.27 -1.67
C VAL A 322 4.47 10.86 -2.06
N GLY A 323 3.21 10.69 -2.43
CA GLY A 323 2.70 9.51 -3.13
C GLY A 323 2.79 9.71 -4.64
N ILE A 324 3.50 8.82 -5.32
CA ILE A 324 3.54 8.77 -6.79
C ILE A 324 2.44 7.85 -7.30
N VAL A 325 1.70 8.30 -8.32
CA VAL A 325 0.78 7.48 -9.10
C VAL A 325 1.11 7.69 -10.57
N ALA A 326 1.49 6.64 -11.30
CA ALA A 326 1.95 6.78 -12.66
C ALA A 326 1.46 5.63 -13.56
N ASN A 327 1.10 5.92 -14.81
CA ASN A 327 0.81 4.87 -15.79
C ASN A 327 2.15 4.27 -16.28
N GLN A 328 2.18 2.95 -16.52
CA GLN A 328 3.35 2.27 -17.10
C GLN A 328 3.10 1.87 -18.56
N PRO A 329 3.60 2.65 -19.54
CA PRO A 329 3.35 2.37 -20.96
C PRO A 329 3.88 1.02 -21.45
N LYS A 330 4.89 0.45 -20.79
CA LYS A 330 5.42 -0.89 -21.13
C LYS A 330 4.42 -2.02 -20.84
N VAL A 331 3.41 -1.77 -20.00
CA VAL A 331 2.42 -2.78 -19.62
C VAL A 331 1.03 -2.32 -20.06
N MET A 332 0.41 -3.06 -20.96
CA MET A 332 -0.91 -2.72 -21.55
C MET A 332 -1.03 -1.26 -22.01
N ALA A 333 0.07 -0.71 -22.56
CA ALA A 333 0.17 0.68 -23.01
C ALA A 333 -0.21 1.73 -21.91
N GLY A 334 -0.18 1.37 -20.64
CA GLY A 334 -0.61 2.24 -19.54
C GLY A 334 -2.14 2.34 -19.36
N CYS A 335 -2.93 1.50 -20.03
CA CYS A 335 -4.40 1.48 -19.87
C CYS A 335 -4.79 1.21 -18.42
N LEU A 336 -5.90 1.80 -17.99
CA LEU A 336 -6.52 1.47 -16.70
C LEU A 336 -7.42 0.24 -16.85
N ASP A 337 -7.22 -0.75 -16.02
CA ASP A 337 -8.10 -1.90 -15.84
C ASP A 337 -8.71 -1.93 -14.43
N SER A 338 -9.52 -2.93 -14.14
CA SER A 338 -10.13 -3.11 -12.81
C SER A 338 -9.10 -3.16 -11.69
N ASN A 339 -7.99 -3.87 -11.91
CA ASN A 339 -6.95 -4.05 -10.90
C ASN A 339 -6.10 -2.79 -10.70
N ALA A 340 -5.74 -2.09 -11.77
CA ALA A 340 -5.03 -0.81 -11.70
C ALA A 340 -5.87 0.24 -10.95
N SER A 341 -7.17 0.28 -11.22
CA SER A 341 -8.10 1.19 -10.55
C SER A 341 -8.22 0.91 -9.04
N ARG A 342 -8.26 -0.37 -8.65
CA ARG A 342 -8.27 -0.79 -7.23
C ARG A 342 -6.96 -0.43 -6.53
N LYS A 343 -5.82 -0.76 -7.15
CA LYS A 343 -4.46 -0.46 -6.62
C LYS A 343 -4.29 1.04 -6.39
N ALA A 344 -4.51 1.84 -7.42
CA ALA A 344 -4.33 3.29 -7.33
C ALA A 344 -5.36 3.96 -6.41
N GLY A 345 -6.64 3.56 -6.46
CA GLY A 345 -7.69 4.12 -5.61
C GLY A 345 -7.41 3.93 -4.12
N ARG A 346 -6.98 2.74 -3.71
CA ARG A 346 -6.57 2.48 -2.32
C ARG A 346 -5.36 3.31 -1.91
N PHE A 347 -4.35 3.41 -2.77
CA PHE A 347 -3.14 4.17 -2.49
C PHE A 347 -3.41 5.68 -2.36
N VAL A 348 -4.22 6.25 -3.26
CA VAL A 348 -4.64 7.66 -3.20
C VAL A 348 -5.38 7.95 -1.90
N ARG A 349 -6.32 7.09 -1.49
CA ARG A 349 -7.04 7.24 -0.22
C ARG A 349 -6.12 7.17 0.99
N PHE A 350 -5.15 6.26 0.98
CA PHE A 350 -4.14 6.19 2.04
C PHE A 350 -3.35 7.50 2.13
N CYS A 351 -2.85 8.01 1.00
CA CYS A 351 -2.11 9.27 0.99
C CYS A 351 -2.95 10.43 1.52
N ASP A 352 -4.21 10.53 1.10
CA ASP A 352 -5.11 11.58 1.60
C ASP A 352 -5.39 11.47 3.10
N ALA A 353 -5.62 10.25 3.60
CA ALA A 353 -5.85 10.01 5.04
C ALA A 353 -4.66 10.41 5.91
N PHE A 354 -3.45 10.38 5.39
CA PHE A 354 -2.21 10.64 6.12
C PHE A 354 -1.43 11.86 5.63
N ASN A 355 -2.10 12.86 5.08
CA ASN A 355 -1.53 14.15 4.68
C ASN A 355 -0.35 14.04 3.70
N ILE A 356 -0.30 13.01 2.88
CA ILE A 356 0.76 12.78 1.90
C ILE A 356 0.36 13.39 0.55
N PRO A 357 1.04 14.43 0.05
CA PRO A 357 0.77 15.01 -1.26
C PRO A 357 0.89 13.99 -2.38
N LEU A 358 0.11 14.15 -3.44
CA LEU A 358 0.08 13.26 -4.60
C LEU A 358 0.74 13.90 -5.81
N VAL A 359 1.65 13.16 -6.45
CA VAL A 359 2.23 13.49 -7.75
C VAL A 359 1.80 12.42 -8.75
N THR A 360 1.05 12.83 -9.76
CA THR A 360 0.49 11.92 -10.77
C THR A 360 1.19 12.15 -12.11
N LEU A 361 1.78 11.09 -12.68
CA LEU A 361 2.44 11.10 -13.99
C LEU A 361 1.54 10.36 -14.99
N VAL A 362 1.06 11.07 -16.00
CA VAL A 362 0.00 10.57 -16.89
C VAL A 362 0.54 10.21 -18.27
N ASP A 363 0.36 8.96 -18.66
CA ASP A 363 0.43 8.47 -20.03
C ASP A 363 -0.56 7.32 -20.18
N VAL A 364 -1.83 7.66 -20.47
CA VAL A 364 -2.95 6.71 -20.46
C VAL A 364 -3.83 6.86 -21.70
N PRO A 365 -3.93 5.81 -22.54
CA PRO A 365 -4.80 5.85 -23.71
C PRO A 365 -6.30 5.65 -23.41
N GLY A 366 -6.64 5.25 -22.18
CA GLY A 366 -8.01 5.02 -21.76
C GLY A 366 -8.14 3.89 -20.74
N PHE A 367 -9.39 3.52 -20.47
CA PHE A 367 -9.70 2.25 -19.80
C PHE A 367 -9.60 1.10 -20.78
N LEU A 368 -9.11 -0.05 -20.30
CA LEU A 368 -8.97 -1.24 -21.12
C LEU A 368 -10.36 -1.79 -21.52
N PRO A 369 -10.68 -1.87 -22.81
CA PRO A 369 -11.98 -2.37 -23.26
C PRO A 369 -12.05 -3.91 -23.24
N GLY A 370 -13.25 -4.45 -23.34
CA GLY A 370 -13.51 -5.86 -23.56
C GLY A 370 -14.40 -6.49 -22.51
N THR A 371 -15.07 -7.58 -22.88
CA THR A 371 -16.04 -8.29 -22.03
C THR A 371 -15.43 -8.75 -20.70
N GLY A 372 -14.16 -9.18 -20.70
CA GLY A 372 -13.46 -9.57 -19.47
C GLY A 372 -13.32 -8.42 -18.47
N GLN A 373 -13.09 -7.20 -18.95
CA GLN A 373 -13.02 -6.01 -18.08
C GLN A 373 -14.41 -5.58 -17.61
N GLU A 374 -15.40 -5.58 -18.51
CA GLU A 374 -16.78 -5.24 -18.15
C GLU A 374 -17.34 -6.21 -17.09
N TYR A 375 -17.13 -7.53 -17.26
CA TYR A 375 -17.57 -8.55 -16.31
C TYR A 375 -16.80 -8.49 -14.98
N ASN A 376 -15.55 -8.07 -15.00
CA ASN A 376 -14.75 -7.84 -13.79
C ASN A 376 -14.99 -6.45 -13.16
N GLY A 377 -16.00 -5.71 -13.61
CA GLY A 377 -16.45 -4.47 -12.98
C GLY A 377 -15.55 -3.28 -13.20
N VAL A 378 -14.97 -3.12 -14.40
CA VAL A 378 -14.10 -1.97 -14.73
C VAL A 378 -14.78 -0.63 -14.46
N ILE A 379 -16.09 -0.51 -14.69
CA ILE A 379 -16.87 0.70 -14.40
C ILE A 379 -16.89 0.98 -12.89
N LEU A 380 -17.21 -0.04 -12.08
CA LEU A 380 -17.25 0.07 -10.62
C LEU A 380 -15.87 0.42 -10.04
N HIS A 381 -14.84 -0.29 -10.50
CA HIS A 381 -13.48 -0.08 -10.00
C HIS A 381 -12.86 1.22 -10.51
N GLY A 382 -13.15 1.62 -11.75
CA GLY A 382 -12.78 2.94 -12.27
C GLY A 382 -13.44 4.08 -11.47
N ALA A 383 -14.70 3.90 -11.06
CA ALA A 383 -15.39 4.84 -10.20
C ALA A 383 -14.74 4.97 -8.80
N LYS A 384 -14.11 3.91 -8.26
CA LYS A 384 -13.34 3.99 -7.01
C LYS A 384 -12.14 4.92 -7.14
N LEU A 385 -11.39 4.83 -8.23
CA LEU A 385 -10.23 5.69 -8.47
C LEU A 385 -10.66 7.14 -8.69
N LEU A 386 -11.72 7.35 -9.47
CA LEU A 386 -12.33 8.67 -9.66
C LEU A 386 -12.75 9.28 -8.31
N TYR A 387 -13.43 8.48 -7.49
CA TYR A 387 -13.88 8.91 -6.16
C TYR A 387 -12.69 9.28 -5.26
N ALA A 388 -11.66 8.44 -5.22
CA ALA A 388 -10.47 8.69 -4.41
C ALA A 388 -9.81 10.03 -4.75
N TYR A 389 -9.58 10.32 -6.03
CA TYR A 389 -9.02 11.61 -6.44
C TYR A 389 -9.96 12.80 -6.21
N GLY A 390 -11.27 12.61 -6.45
CA GLY A 390 -12.26 13.66 -6.26
C GLY A 390 -12.46 14.05 -4.80
N GLU A 391 -12.33 13.08 -3.88
CA GLU A 391 -12.46 13.29 -2.44
C GLU A 391 -11.17 13.82 -1.81
N ALA A 392 -10.00 13.46 -2.34
CA ALA A 392 -8.70 13.80 -1.77
C ALA A 392 -8.51 15.32 -1.59
N THR A 393 -8.09 15.70 -0.39
CA THR A 393 -7.89 17.09 0.05
C THR A 393 -6.43 17.51 0.08
N VAL A 394 -5.50 16.57 0.06
CA VAL A 394 -4.06 16.82 -0.02
C VAL A 394 -3.65 17.57 -1.30
N PRO A 395 -2.48 18.22 -1.34
CA PRO A 395 -1.93 18.75 -2.57
C PRO A 395 -1.88 17.69 -3.69
N LYS A 396 -2.39 18.05 -4.88
CA LYS A 396 -2.42 17.17 -6.06
C LYS A 396 -1.74 17.87 -7.23
N ILE A 397 -0.62 17.30 -7.66
CA ILE A 397 0.18 17.79 -8.77
C ILE A 397 0.14 16.74 -9.87
N THR A 398 -0.20 17.13 -11.08
CA THR A 398 -0.30 16.23 -12.23
C THR A 398 0.62 16.68 -13.33
N VAL A 399 1.35 15.77 -13.94
CA VAL A 399 2.16 16.01 -15.13
C VAL A 399 1.72 15.04 -16.22
N THR A 400 1.17 15.56 -17.31
CA THR A 400 0.81 14.76 -18.48
C THR A 400 2.01 14.71 -19.42
N LEU A 401 2.58 13.50 -19.60
CA LEU A 401 3.78 13.30 -20.39
C LEU A 401 3.46 13.08 -21.87
N ARG A 402 2.46 12.23 -22.15
CA ARG A 402 2.06 11.85 -23.51
C ARG A 402 0.54 11.70 -23.60
N LYS A 403 0.00 10.50 -23.69
CA LYS A 403 -1.43 10.25 -23.87
C LYS A 403 -2.25 10.55 -22.62
N SER A 404 -3.41 11.18 -22.82
CA SER A 404 -4.40 11.40 -21.76
C SER A 404 -5.78 11.48 -22.40
N TYR A 405 -6.42 10.32 -22.60
CA TYR A 405 -7.62 10.22 -23.42
C TYR A 405 -8.87 9.82 -22.64
N GLY A 406 -10.00 10.40 -23.05
CA GLY A 406 -11.34 10.01 -22.64
C GLY A 406 -11.57 10.11 -21.12
N GLY A 407 -12.29 9.13 -20.57
CA GLY A 407 -12.57 9.06 -19.14
C GLY A 407 -11.32 8.94 -18.27
N ALA A 408 -10.24 8.35 -18.77
CA ALA A 408 -8.97 8.25 -18.05
C ALA A 408 -8.31 9.61 -17.84
N TYR A 409 -8.43 10.57 -18.77
CA TYR A 409 -8.06 11.96 -18.55
C TYR A 409 -8.73 12.52 -17.29
N CYS A 410 -10.04 12.31 -17.15
CA CYS A 410 -10.76 12.81 -15.98
C CYS A 410 -10.24 12.16 -14.69
N VAL A 411 -10.08 10.83 -14.70
CA VAL A 411 -9.78 10.03 -13.50
C VAL A 411 -8.38 10.26 -12.98
N MET A 412 -7.37 10.43 -13.85
CA MET A 412 -5.97 10.59 -13.47
C MET A 412 -5.66 12.00 -12.97
N SER A 413 -6.30 12.40 -11.89
CA SER A 413 -6.06 13.68 -11.17
C SER A 413 -6.19 14.92 -12.06
N SER A 414 -7.25 14.97 -12.88
CA SER A 414 -7.50 16.15 -13.73
C SER A 414 -7.79 17.40 -12.92
N LYS A 415 -7.64 18.57 -13.56
CA LYS A 415 -8.03 19.87 -12.99
C LYS A 415 -9.47 19.87 -12.49
N HIS A 416 -10.37 19.18 -13.21
CA HIS A 416 -11.80 19.10 -12.89
C HIS A 416 -12.10 18.26 -11.63
N LEU A 417 -11.22 17.32 -11.28
CA LEU A 417 -11.28 16.58 -10.01
C LEU A 417 -10.43 17.24 -8.92
N ARG A 418 -10.44 18.58 -8.89
CA ARG A 418 -9.76 19.37 -7.87
C ARG A 418 -8.24 19.21 -7.89
N GLY A 419 -7.63 18.92 -9.06
CA GLY A 419 -6.19 18.97 -9.26
C GLY A 419 -5.67 20.39 -9.03
N ASP A 420 -4.67 20.57 -8.17
CA ASP A 420 -4.18 21.90 -7.79
C ASP A 420 -3.26 22.49 -8.87
N MET A 421 -2.25 21.72 -9.28
CA MET A 421 -1.32 22.10 -10.35
C MET A 421 -1.28 21.00 -11.40
N ASN A 422 -1.66 21.34 -12.63
CA ASN A 422 -1.65 20.44 -13.76
C ASN A 422 -0.67 20.94 -14.82
N TYR A 423 0.43 20.24 -15.00
CA TYR A 423 1.43 20.49 -16.02
C TYR A 423 1.29 19.53 -17.19
N ALA A 424 1.77 19.92 -18.35
CA ALA A 424 1.91 19.04 -19.49
C ALA A 424 3.29 19.20 -20.12
N TRP A 425 3.83 18.12 -20.67
CA TRP A 425 4.98 18.20 -21.58
C TRP A 425 4.51 18.58 -22.98
N PRO A 426 5.38 19.12 -23.85
CA PRO A 426 5.02 19.44 -25.23
C PRO A 426 4.53 18.22 -26.03
N THR A 427 4.92 17.02 -25.61
CA THR A 427 4.51 15.71 -26.18
C THR A 427 3.14 15.24 -25.73
N ALA A 428 2.47 15.98 -24.82
CA ALA A 428 1.17 15.58 -24.29
C ALA A 428 0.08 15.63 -25.36
N GLU A 429 -0.78 14.62 -25.35
CA GLU A 429 -1.96 14.52 -26.20
C GLU A 429 -3.19 14.38 -25.31
N ILE A 430 -3.95 15.48 -25.17
CA ILE A 430 -5.13 15.55 -24.30
C ILE A 430 -6.37 15.66 -25.17
N ALA A 431 -7.17 14.59 -25.26
CA ALA A 431 -8.31 14.53 -26.16
C ALA A 431 -9.38 13.53 -25.69
N VAL A 432 -10.55 13.56 -26.34
CA VAL A 432 -11.62 12.59 -26.06
C VAL A 432 -11.19 11.17 -26.44
N MET A 433 -10.44 11.02 -27.55
CA MET A 433 -9.88 9.75 -27.99
C MET A 433 -8.62 9.99 -28.83
N GLY A 434 -7.85 8.93 -29.08
CA GLY A 434 -6.68 9.00 -29.94
C GLY A 434 -7.03 9.35 -31.39
N PRO A 435 -6.08 9.91 -32.16
CA PRO A 435 -6.34 10.39 -33.53
C PRO A 435 -6.95 9.34 -34.45
N SER A 436 -6.45 8.09 -34.48
CA SER A 436 -6.99 7.02 -35.34
C SER A 436 -8.44 6.68 -35.01
N GLY A 437 -8.79 6.52 -33.74
CA GLY A 437 -10.17 6.29 -33.33
C GLY A 437 -11.09 7.46 -33.65
N ALA A 438 -10.60 8.69 -33.52
CA ALA A 438 -11.37 9.88 -33.89
C ALA A 438 -11.67 9.94 -35.39
N VAL A 439 -10.71 9.57 -36.23
CA VAL A 439 -10.91 9.52 -37.71
C VAL A 439 -11.95 8.48 -38.08
N GLU A 440 -11.92 7.29 -37.48
CA GLU A 440 -12.92 6.25 -37.70
C GLU A 440 -14.35 6.69 -37.35
N VAL A 441 -14.51 7.56 -36.34
CA VAL A 441 -15.84 8.04 -35.94
C VAL A 441 -16.28 9.27 -36.73
N ILE A 442 -15.41 10.28 -36.84
CA ILE A 442 -15.77 11.60 -37.38
C ILE A 442 -15.70 11.61 -38.92
N PHE A 443 -14.68 10.99 -39.50
CA PHE A 443 -14.34 11.10 -40.91
C PHE A 443 -14.55 9.80 -41.71
N ALA A 444 -15.18 8.77 -41.13
CA ALA A 444 -15.39 7.47 -41.77
C ALA A 444 -15.94 7.57 -43.19
N LYS A 445 -16.93 8.45 -43.44
CA LYS A 445 -17.56 8.64 -44.76
C LYS A 445 -16.63 9.32 -45.75
N GLU A 446 -15.85 10.32 -45.29
CA GLU A 446 -14.92 11.06 -46.15
C GLU A 446 -13.76 10.15 -46.56
N VAL A 447 -13.21 9.39 -45.60
CA VAL A 447 -12.14 8.43 -45.87
C VAL A 447 -12.60 7.33 -46.84
N ALA A 448 -13.79 6.77 -46.62
CA ALA A 448 -14.33 5.74 -47.52
C ALA A 448 -14.63 6.24 -48.95
N ALA A 449 -14.90 7.53 -49.14
CA ALA A 449 -15.16 8.14 -50.42
C ALA A 449 -13.90 8.64 -51.17
N SER A 450 -12.72 8.59 -50.53
CA SER A 450 -11.47 9.06 -51.11
C SER A 450 -10.87 8.04 -52.08
N GLU A 451 -10.11 8.52 -53.07
CA GLU A 451 -9.39 7.66 -54.03
C GLU A 451 -8.26 6.87 -53.33
N ASP A 452 -7.68 7.41 -52.25
CA ASP A 452 -6.66 6.77 -51.41
C ASP A 452 -7.06 6.87 -49.93
N PRO A 453 -7.80 5.86 -49.42
CA PRO A 453 -8.24 5.85 -48.03
C PRO A 453 -7.11 5.90 -46.99
N ALA A 454 -5.95 5.30 -47.29
CA ALA A 454 -4.82 5.30 -46.35
C ALA A 454 -4.21 6.70 -46.20
N LYS A 455 -4.04 7.41 -47.33
CA LYS A 455 -3.55 8.79 -47.33
C LYS A 455 -4.57 9.73 -46.67
N ALA A 456 -5.86 9.59 -47.01
CA ALA A 456 -6.91 10.39 -46.37
C ALA A 456 -6.99 10.17 -44.88
N THR A 457 -6.82 8.94 -44.37
CA THR A 457 -6.74 8.64 -42.94
C THR A 457 -5.58 9.38 -42.28
N ALA A 458 -4.38 9.28 -42.84
CA ALA A 458 -3.21 9.95 -42.29
C ALA A 458 -3.35 11.48 -42.26
N GLU A 459 -3.92 12.09 -43.30
CA GLU A 459 -4.21 13.53 -43.35
C GLU A 459 -5.21 13.94 -42.25
N LYS A 460 -6.29 13.16 -42.06
CA LYS A 460 -7.30 13.42 -41.04
C LYS A 460 -6.79 13.19 -39.62
N GLU A 461 -5.94 12.20 -39.42
CA GLU A 461 -5.25 12.03 -38.12
C GLU A 461 -4.37 13.23 -37.79
N ALA A 462 -3.60 13.74 -38.73
CA ALA A 462 -2.78 14.93 -38.57
C ALA A 462 -3.61 16.19 -38.27
N GLU A 463 -4.75 16.34 -39.01
CA GLU A 463 -5.72 17.43 -38.77
C GLU A 463 -6.28 17.36 -37.34
N TYR A 464 -6.77 16.20 -36.93
CA TYR A 464 -7.30 16.00 -35.57
C TYR A 464 -6.24 16.22 -34.49
N LYS A 465 -5.02 15.70 -34.68
CA LYS A 465 -3.92 15.89 -33.74
C LYS A 465 -3.58 17.37 -33.55
N LYS A 466 -3.51 18.10 -34.64
CA LYS A 466 -3.26 19.56 -34.61
C LYS A 466 -4.40 20.32 -33.93
N ALA A 467 -5.65 19.93 -34.13
CA ALA A 467 -6.79 20.63 -33.56
C ALA A 467 -7.03 20.31 -32.07
N PHE A 468 -6.88 19.05 -31.67
CA PHE A 468 -7.35 18.57 -30.39
C PHE A 468 -6.30 17.80 -29.55
N ALA A 469 -5.54 16.89 -30.17
CA ALA A 469 -4.61 16.02 -29.43
C ALA A 469 -3.24 16.69 -29.22
N ASN A 470 -3.23 17.77 -28.46
CA ASN A 470 -2.04 18.51 -28.06
C ASN A 470 -2.29 19.23 -26.70
N PRO A 471 -1.25 19.64 -25.97
CA PRO A 471 -1.43 20.28 -24.68
C PRO A 471 -2.01 21.70 -24.76
N TYR A 472 -1.78 22.39 -25.88
CA TYR A 472 -2.15 23.82 -26.02
C TYR A 472 -3.67 24.01 -26.15
N ASN A 473 -4.38 23.03 -26.71
CA ASN A 473 -5.84 23.03 -26.74
C ASN A 473 -6.44 23.00 -25.31
N ALA A 474 -5.90 22.20 -24.42
CA ALA A 474 -6.34 22.18 -23.02
C ALA A 474 -5.87 23.43 -22.25
N ALA A 475 -4.67 23.91 -22.52
CA ALA A 475 -4.10 25.08 -21.86
C ALA A 475 -4.88 26.38 -22.15
N GLN A 476 -5.39 26.58 -23.36
CA GLN A 476 -6.19 27.77 -23.72
C GLN A 476 -7.50 27.88 -22.91
N TYR A 477 -8.00 26.77 -22.34
CA TYR A 477 -9.17 26.76 -21.47
C TYR A 477 -8.79 26.79 -19.98
N GLY A 478 -7.50 26.84 -19.64
CA GLY A 478 -7.03 26.82 -18.25
C GLY A 478 -7.10 25.44 -17.58
N TYR A 479 -7.20 24.35 -18.36
CA TYR A 479 -7.20 22.99 -17.84
C TYR A 479 -5.79 22.47 -17.56
N ILE A 480 -4.79 23.13 -18.12
CA ILE A 480 -3.35 22.95 -17.88
C ILE A 480 -2.81 24.31 -17.39
N ASP A 481 -2.13 24.33 -16.24
CA ASP A 481 -1.57 25.54 -15.65
C ASP A 481 -0.31 26.02 -16.40
N ASP A 482 0.46 25.06 -16.95
CA ASP A 482 1.59 25.39 -17.81
C ASP A 482 2.02 24.19 -18.67
N VAL A 483 2.56 24.46 -19.84
CA VAL A 483 3.28 23.50 -20.67
C VAL A 483 4.77 23.67 -20.38
N ILE A 484 5.39 22.68 -19.75
CA ILE A 484 6.73 22.75 -19.21
C ILE A 484 7.77 22.00 -20.05
N GLU A 485 9.02 22.45 -20.06
CA GLU A 485 10.13 21.64 -20.59
C GLU A 485 10.29 20.39 -19.73
N PRO A 486 10.38 19.17 -20.30
CA PRO A 486 10.48 17.92 -19.54
C PRO A 486 11.60 17.94 -18.50
N ARG A 487 12.78 18.49 -18.83
CA ARG A 487 13.91 18.61 -17.92
C ARG A 487 13.65 19.41 -16.65
N ASN A 488 12.64 20.29 -16.65
CA ASN A 488 12.28 21.13 -15.52
C ASN A 488 11.28 20.43 -14.56
N THR A 489 10.83 19.23 -14.83
CA THR A 489 9.73 18.56 -14.11
C THR A 489 9.98 18.53 -12.61
N ARG A 490 11.17 18.08 -12.17
CA ARG A 490 11.53 18.07 -10.74
C ARG A 490 11.35 19.44 -10.09
N PHE A 491 11.96 20.47 -10.66
CA PHE A 491 11.89 21.85 -10.14
C PHE A 491 10.45 22.35 -10.05
N ARG A 492 9.64 22.11 -11.09
CA ARG A 492 8.24 22.55 -11.12
C ARG A 492 7.38 21.83 -10.08
N VAL A 493 7.59 20.53 -9.88
CA VAL A 493 6.91 19.76 -8.83
C VAL A 493 7.28 20.27 -7.44
N ILE A 494 8.57 20.51 -7.15
CA ILE A 494 9.02 21.06 -5.86
C ILE A 494 8.40 22.44 -5.60
N ARG A 495 8.39 23.33 -6.60
CA ARG A 495 7.78 24.65 -6.47
C ARG A 495 6.28 24.59 -6.21
N ALA A 496 5.58 23.66 -6.86
CA ALA A 496 4.16 23.42 -6.62
C ALA A 496 3.90 22.90 -5.19
N LEU A 497 4.70 21.94 -4.71
CA LEU A 497 4.61 21.44 -3.33
C LEU A 497 4.83 22.55 -2.31
N GLN A 498 5.84 23.41 -2.51
CA GLN A 498 6.12 24.54 -1.64
C GLN A 498 4.95 25.54 -1.60
N GLN A 499 4.37 25.86 -2.76
CA GLN A 499 3.22 26.75 -2.86
C GLN A 499 1.98 26.19 -2.16
N LEU A 500 1.79 24.86 -2.23
CA LEU A 500 0.62 24.18 -1.70
C LEU A 500 0.78 23.70 -0.25
N GLN A 501 1.91 23.98 0.40
CA GLN A 501 2.24 23.50 1.74
C GLN A 501 1.17 23.83 2.78
N THR A 502 0.51 24.97 2.66
CA THR A 502 -0.54 25.41 3.58
C THR A 502 -1.96 25.20 3.04
N LYS A 503 -2.10 24.37 2.00
CA LYS A 503 -3.42 24.08 1.41
C LYS A 503 -4.38 23.56 2.48
N LYS A 504 -5.56 24.19 2.55
CA LYS A 504 -6.69 23.72 3.36
C LYS A 504 -7.90 23.53 2.47
N LEU A 505 -8.38 22.33 2.39
CA LEU A 505 -9.57 21.95 1.67
C LEU A 505 -10.38 21.00 2.55
N SER A 506 -11.67 21.22 2.66
CA SER A 506 -12.57 20.33 3.40
C SER A 506 -13.68 19.83 2.49
N ASN A 507 -14.10 18.61 2.74
CA ASN A 507 -15.29 18.04 2.13
C ASN A 507 -16.54 18.41 2.96
N PRO A 508 -17.75 18.38 2.36
CA PRO A 508 -18.98 18.50 3.13
C PRO A 508 -19.03 17.52 4.31
N ALA A 509 -19.54 17.96 5.45
CA ALA A 509 -19.67 17.10 6.61
C ALA A 509 -20.59 15.90 6.30
N LYS A 510 -20.14 14.71 6.63
CA LYS A 510 -20.87 13.45 6.42
C LYS A 510 -20.53 12.45 7.52
N LYS A 511 -21.39 11.48 7.75
CA LYS A 511 -21.16 10.39 8.72
C LYS A 511 -19.94 9.54 8.32
N HIS A 512 -19.91 9.16 7.07
CA HIS A 512 -18.82 8.53 6.31
C HIS A 512 -19.13 8.69 4.82
N ASP A 513 -18.19 8.41 3.98
CA ASP A 513 -18.43 8.36 2.54
C ASP A 513 -19.23 7.09 2.15
N ASN A 514 -19.81 7.12 0.96
CA ASN A 514 -20.45 5.95 0.32
C ASN A 514 -19.66 5.64 -0.97
N LEU A 515 -18.42 5.27 -0.78
CA LEU A 515 -17.53 4.84 -1.85
C LEU A 515 -18.14 3.62 -2.56
N PRO A 516 -18.13 3.53 -3.89
CA PRO A 516 -18.51 2.30 -4.60
C PRO A 516 -17.50 1.18 -4.24
N LEU A 517 -17.89 0.27 -3.34
CA LEU A 517 -17.04 -0.78 -2.77
C LEU A 517 -16.83 -1.98 -3.71
#